data_e9e6bd8ab6250e6a05856f7b5169c9e8
#
_entry.id   e9e6bd8ab6250e6a05856f7b5169c9e8
#
_cell.length_a   1.000
_cell.length_b   1.000
_cell.length_c   1.000
_cell.angle_alpha   90.00
_cell.angle_beta   90.00
_cell.angle_gamma   90.00
#
_symmetry.space_group_name_H-M   'P 1'
#
loop_
_entity.id
_entity.type
_entity.pdbx_description
1 polymer ?
#
loop_
_entity_poly.entity_id
_entity_poly.type
_entity_poly.pdbx_seq_one_letter_code
_entity_poly.pdbx_strand_id
1 'polypeptide(L)'
;MLISGGSSVGAKDFTERVLSDGEILMHGLAMKPGKPTILAKIDKTLVVGLPGNPYAAYMVYNEIISAVAKEIRGQKEKTLDCFSACNFPSVPGRTTLQLVNVAFDGARYVATPVFLKSANLITAMSANGYVRISKDEEGIYKDAPLKVIPLEL
;
A
#
# COMPACT_ATOMS: atom_id res chain seq x y z
N MET A 1 12.78 7.95 -9.75
CA MET A 1 13.56 8.22 -8.53
C MET A 1 12.65 8.10 -7.32
N LEU A 2 13.11 7.51 -6.20
CA LEU A 2 12.35 7.42 -4.95
C LEU A 2 13.03 8.31 -3.90
N ILE A 3 12.22 9.10 -3.18
CA ILE A 3 12.68 9.95 -2.07
C ILE A 3 11.95 9.47 -0.80
N SER A 4 12.69 9.04 0.20
CA SER A 4 12.13 8.63 1.50
C SER A 4 12.33 9.73 2.52
N GLY A 5 11.25 10.08 3.23
CA GLY A 5 11.23 11.16 4.22
C GLY A 5 10.93 12.52 3.59
N GLY A 6 10.47 13.45 4.41
CA GLY A 6 10.18 14.82 3.96
C GLY A 6 8.79 15.06 3.39
N SER A 7 7.92 14.07 3.34
CA SER A 7 6.52 14.24 2.90
C SER A 7 5.54 14.56 4.05
N SER A 8 6.03 14.62 5.30
CA SER A 8 5.23 14.99 6.48
C SER A 8 5.41 16.47 6.83
N VAL A 9 4.46 17.03 7.56
CA VAL A 9 4.27 18.49 7.86
C VAL A 9 5.48 19.23 8.42
N GLY A 10 6.52 18.54 8.88
CA GLY A 10 7.78 19.14 9.37
C GLY A 10 8.96 19.15 8.41
N ALA A 11 8.82 18.50 7.23
CA ALA A 11 9.86 18.45 6.19
C ALA A 11 9.39 19.11 4.88
N LYS A 12 8.44 20.01 4.99
CA LYS A 12 7.79 20.75 3.90
C LYS A 12 8.78 21.35 2.90
N ASP A 13 9.89 21.87 3.43
CA ASP A 13 10.81 22.66 2.61
C ASP A 13 11.66 21.85 1.63
N PHE A 14 12.08 20.61 1.97
CA PHE A 14 13.03 19.91 1.11
C PHE A 14 12.33 19.20 -0.05
N THR A 15 11.25 18.47 0.22
CA THR A 15 10.53 17.74 -0.83
C THR A 15 9.80 18.71 -1.76
N GLU A 16 9.20 19.79 -1.23
CA GLU A 16 8.58 20.83 -2.05
C GLU A 16 9.62 21.59 -2.87
N ARG A 17 10.81 21.88 -2.33
CA ARG A 17 11.89 22.52 -3.09
C ARG A 17 12.46 21.65 -4.20
N VAL A 18 12.66 20.37 -3.95
CA VAL A 18 13.09 19.41 -4.99
C VAL A 18 12.01 19.20 -6.04
N LEU A 19 10.74 19.34 -5.67
CA LEU A 19 9.60 19.17 -6.57
C LEU A 19 9.15 20.49 -7.21
N SER A 20 9.57 21.65 -6.70
CA SER A 20 9.28 22.97 -7.31
C SER A 20 9.92 23.15 -8.68
N ASP A 21 11.02 22.45 -8.95
CA ASP A 21 11.71 22.47 -10.24
C ASP A 21 11.07 21.52 -11.27
N GLY A 22 10.00 20.82 -10.88
CA GLY A 22 9.28 19.85 -11.70
C GLY A 22 7.77 20.08 -11.72
N GLU A 23 7.07 19.23 -12.46
CA GLU A 23 5.62 19.19 -12.49
C GLU A 23 5.10 18.24 -11.41
N ILE A 24 4.30 18.74 -10.45
CA ILE A 24 3.61 17.92 -9.48
C ILE A 24 2.40 17.27 -10.17
N LEU A 25 2.46 15.96 -10.36
CA LEU A 25 1.39 15.19 -10.98
C LEU A 25 0.29 14.83 -9.98
N MET A 26 0.69 14.59 -8.71
CA MET A 26 -0.26 14.23 -7.65
C MET A 26 0.34 14.56 -6.28
N HIS A 27 -0.49 15.13 -5.40
CA HIS A 27 -0.16 15.37 -4.00
C HIS A 27 -1.21 14.73 -3.11
N GLY A 28 -0.84 13.63 -2.50
CA GLY A 28 -1.71 12.80 -1.66
C GLY A 28 -2.45 11.71 -2.43
N LEU A 29 -2.60 10.56 -1.78
CA LEU A 29 -3.37 9.41 -2.27
C LEU A 29 -4.61 9.19 -1.42
N ALA A 30 -5.73 8.86 -2.06
CA ALA A 30 -6.94 8.39 -1.36
C ALA A 30 -6.76 6.93 -0.90
N MET A 31 -5.68 6.67 -0.14
CA MET A 31 -5.24 5.35 0.28
C MET A 31 -4.78 5.36 1.75
N LYS A 32 -4.95 4.24 2.44
CA LYS A 32 -4.48 4.01 3.82
C LYS A 32 -3.81 2.62 3.91
N PRO A 33 -2.52 2.57 4.34
CA PRO A 33 -1.60 3.70 4.55
C PRO A 33 -1.17 4.31 3.22
N GLY A 34 -0.52 5.50 3.24
CA GLY A 34 0.09 6.07 2.04
C GLY A 34 -0.43 7.47 1.65
N LYS A 35 -1.38 8.05 2.41
CA LYS A 35 -1.98 9.35 2.09
C LYS A 35 -0.96 10.44 1.69
N PRO A 36 0.17 10.67 2.41
CA PRO A 36 1.09 11.77 2.12
C PRO A 36 2.10 11.49 0.99
N THR A 37 1.77 10.60 0.07
CA THR A 37 2.62 10.31 -1.11
C THR A 37 2.51 11.42 -2.12
N ILE A 38 3.65 11.80 -2.74
CA ILE A 38 3.73 12.81 -3.80
C ILE A 38 4.27 12.13 -5.06
N LEU A 39 3.67 12.43 -6.21
CA LEU A 39 4.20 12.08 -7.52
C LEU A 39 4.53 13.35 -8.28
N ALA A 40 5.74 13.43 -8.82
CA ALA A 40 6.18 14.53 -9.64
C ALA A 40 7.01 14.04 -10.83
N LYS A 41 7.15 14.90 -11.83
CA LYS A 41 8.00 14.70 -12.99
C LYS A 41 9.02 15.81 -13.05
N ILE A 42 10.31 15.46 -13.07
CA ILE A 42 11.42 16.36 -13.28
C ILE A 42 12.09 15.93 -14.58
N ASP A 43 12.05 16.77 -15.59
CA ASP A 43 12.48 16.44 -16.96
C ASP A 43 11.79 15.15 -17.48
N LYS A 44 12.58 14.08 -17.66
CA LYS A 44 12.10 12.75 -18.09
C LYS A 44 11.99 11.75 -16.94
N THR A 45 12.21 12.20 -15.70
CA THR A 45 12.26 11.32 -14.52
C THR A 45 10.98 11.45 -13.69
N LEU A 46 10.30 10.30 -13.47
CA LEU A 46 9.25 10.22 -12.47
C LEU A 46 9.87 10.20 -11.06
N VAL A 47 9.43 11.09 -10.21
CA VAL A 47 9.87 11.21 -8.82
C VAL A 47 8.72 10.87 -7.89
N VAL A 48 8.96 9.98 -6.93
CA VAL A 48 7.98 9.55 -5.94
C VAL A 48 8.50 9.92 -4.55
N GLY A 49 7.80 10.84 -3.89
CA GLY A 49 7.99 11.15 -2.48
C GLY A 49 7.20 10.18 -1.60
N LEU A 50 7.92 9.28 -0.93
CA LEU A 50 7.31 8.27 -0.06
C LEU A 50 6.95 8.86 1.32
N PRO A 51 5.91 8.31 1.99
CA PRO A 51 5.62 8.66 3.38
C PRO A 51 6.84 8.47 4.30
N GLY A 52 7.00 9.35 5.29
CA GLY A 52 8.06 9.22 6.29
C GLY A 52 7.89 8.02 7.25
N ASN A 53 6.69 7.48 7.36
CA ASN A 53 6.44 6.26 8.12
C ASN A 53 6.91 5.04 7.31
N PRO A 54 7.85 4.21 7.82
CA PRO A 54 8.43 3.09 7.07
C PRO A 54 7.41 2.06 6.59
N TYR A 55 6.41 1.75 7.40
CA TYR A 55 5.33 0.84 7.00
C TYR A 55 4.51 1.43 5.85
N ALA A 56 4.16 2.72 5.92
CA ALA A 56 3.42 3.37 4.87
C ALA A 56 4.23 3.45 3.57
N ALA A 57 5.53 3.75 3.66
CA ALA A 57 6.44 3.76 2.51
C ALA A 57 6.53 2.36 1.85
N TYR A 58 6.63 1.30 2.65
CA TYR A 58 6.64 -0.08 2.19
C TYR A 58 5.35 -0.45 1.45
N MET A 59 4.19 -0.06 1.98
CA MET A 59 2.90 -0.32 1.32
C MET A 59 2.74 0.47 0.01
N VAL A 60 3.18 1.74 -0.03
CA VAL A 60 3.20 2.53 -1.27
C VAL A 60 4.14 1.93 -2.30
N TYR A 61 5.31 1.42 -1.87
CA TYR A 61 6.22 0.73 -2.77
C TYR A 61 5.56 -0.49 -3.42
N ASN A 62 4.95 -1.38 -2.62
CA ASN A 62 4.30 -2.58 -3.14
C ASN A 62 3.10 -2.26 -4.03
N GLU A 63 2.25 -1.31 -3.61
CA GLU A 63 0.99 -1.00 -4.30
C GLU A 63 1.20 -0.21 -5.59
N ILE A 64 2.15 0.73 -5.62
CA ILE A 64 2.32 1.64 -6.74
C ILE A 64 3.60 1.36 -7.51
N ILE A 65 4.76 1.36 -6.83
CA ILE A 65 6.04 1.28 -7.52
C ILE A 65 6.26 -0.10 -8.14
N SER A 66 5.99 -1.15 -7.37
CA SER A 66 6.06 -2.52 -7.87
C SER A 66 5.05 -2.78 -9.00
N ALA A 67 3.82 -2.25 -8.86
CA ALA A 67 2.80 -2.37 -9.90
C ALA A 67 3.23 -1.71 -11.21
N VAL A 68 3.74 -0.48 -11.18
CA VAL A 68 4.29 0.23 -12.35
C VAL A 68 5.47 -0.53 -12.95
N ALA A 69 6.37 -1.06 -12.13
CA ALA A 69 7.51 -1.83 -12.61
C ALA A 69 7.08 -3.15 -13.30
N LYS A 70 6.05 -3.81 -12.77
CA LYS A 70 5.46 -5.01 -13.38
C LYS A 70 4.79 -4.68 -14.72
N GLU A 71 4.03 -3.61 -14.79
CA GLU A 71 3.39 -3.12 -16.01
C GLU A 71 4.42 -2.88 -17.12
N ILE A 72 5.50 -2.14 -16.81
CA ILE A 72 6.60 -1.89 -17.77
C ILE A 72 7.24 -3.18 -18.28
N ARG A 73 7.29 -4.22 -17.45
CA ARG A 73 7.84 -5.54 -17.81
C ARG A 73 6.83 -6.48 -18.47
N GLY A 74 5.58 -6.03 -18.68
CA GLY A 74 4.49 -6.88 -19.18
C GLY A 74 4.08 -8.01 -18.24
N GLN A 75 4.38 -7.88 -16.95
CA GLN A 75 4.02 -8.85 -15.92
C GLN A 75 2.65 -8.50 -15.32
N LYS A 76 1.78 -9.51 -15.21
CA LYS A 76 0.49 -9.35 -14.53
C LYS A 76 0.66 -9.41 -13.01
N GLU A 77 -0.18 -8.68 -12.31
CA GLU A 77 -0.29 -8.81 -10.87
C GLU A 77 -0.74 -10.22 -10.49
N LYS A 78 -0.01 -10.83 -9.57
CA LYS A 78 -0.37 -12.13 -9.02
C LYS A 78 -1.31 -11.93 -7.83
N THR A 79 -2.42 -12.65 -7.83
CA THR A 79 -3.35 -12.69 -6.71
C THR A 79 -3.65 -14.13 -6.32
N LEU A 80 -3.95 -14.35 -5.05
CA LEU A 80 -4.40 -15.63 -4.51
C LEU A 80 -5.84 -15.47 -4.04
N ASP A 81 -6.72 -16.36 -4.51
CA ASP A 81 -8.10 -16.42 -4.05
C ASP A 81 -8.14 -17.04 -2.66
N CYS A 82 -8.72 -16.31 -1.71
CA CYS A 82 -8.78 -16.66 -0.29
C CYS A 82 -10.18 -16.40 0.26
N PHE A 83 -10.42 -16.86 1.48
CA PHE A 83 -11.59 -16.50 2.28
C PHE A 83 -11.17 -15.76 3.54
N SER A 84 -11.99 -14.82 3.99
CA SER A 84 -11.70 -14.05 5.19
C SER A 84 -11.87 -14.90 6.46
N ALA A 85 -10.89 -14.89 7.36
CA ALA A 85 -10.97 -15.57 8.67
C ALA A 85 -11.94 -14.87 9.63
N CYS A 86 -12.11 -13.55 9.50
CA CYS A 86 -12.95 -12.71 10.37
C CYS A 86 -13.35 -11.42 9.64
N ASN A 87 -14.11 -10.56 10.31
CA ASN A 87 -14.44 -9.25 9.74
C ASN A 87 -13.21 -8.35 9.66
N PHE A 88 -13.00 -7.71 8.49
CA PHE A 88 -11.98 -6.71 8.26
C PHE A 88 -12.66 -5.34 8.20
N PRO A 89 -12.58 -4.49 9.21
CA PRO A 89 -13.16 -3.16 9.16
C PRO A 89 -12.34 -2.24 8.23
N SER A 90 -13.03 -1.41 7.46
CA SER A 90 -12.43 -0.36 6.66
C SER A 90 -13.12 0.98 6.92
N VAL A 91 -12.53 2.05 6.42
CA VAL A 91 -13.11 3.40 6.51
C VAL A 91 -13.44 3.85 5.10
N PRO A 92 -14.72 4.07 4.76
CA PRO A 92 -15.13 4.59 3.46
C PRO A 92 -14.43 5.89 3.07
N GLY A 93 -14.35 6.15 1.78
CA GLY A 93 -13.72 7.35 1.22
C GLY A 93 -12.24 7.20 0.87
N ARG A 94 -11.61 6.06 1.17
CA ARG A 94 -10.24 5.75 0.75
C ARG A 94 -10.01 4.24 0.65
N THR A 95 -9.19 3.83 -0.30
CA THR A 95 -8.76 2.44 -0.42
C THR A 95 -7.93 2.06 0.81
N THR A 96 -8.31 0.98 1.49
CA THR A 96 -7.54 0.45 2.62
C THR A 96 -6.72 -0.75 2.17
N LEU A 97 -5.41 -0.70 2.44
CA LEU A 97 -4.50 -1.83 2.24
C LEU A 97 -4.34 -2.55 3.59
N GLN A 98 -5.04 -3.68 3.73
CA GLN A 98 -5.00 -4.48 4.95
C GLN A 98 -4.00 -5.61 4.82
N LEU A 99 -2.96 -5.60 5.66
CA LEU A 99 -2.03 -6.74 5.77
C LEU A 99 -2.74 -7.99 6.26
N VAL A 100 -2.36 -9.14 5.70
CA VAL A 100 -2.91 -10.43 6.07
C VAL A 100 -1.83 -11.50 6.16
N ASN A 101 -2.10 -12.52 6.97
CA ASN A 101 -1.44 -13.82 6.92
C ASN A 101 -2.38 -14.80 6.23
N VAL A 102 -1.91 -15.40 5.15
CA VAL A 102 -2.61 -16.44 4.42
C VAL A 102 -2.04 -17.79 4.82
N ALA A 103 -2.93 -18.71 5.15
CA ALA A 103 -2.62 -20.10 5.42
C ALA A 103 -3.66 -21.02 4.75
N PHE A 104 -3.25 -22.24 4.43
CA PHE A 104 -4.16 -23.29 3.97
C PHE A 104 -4.71 -24.04 5.18
N ASP A 105 -6.04 -24.12 5.33
CA ASP A 105 -6.71 -24.74 6.47
C ASP A 105 -7.02 -26.24 6.28
N GLY A 106 -6.56 -26.81 5.17
CA GLY A 106 -6.84 -28.18 4.76
C GLY A 106 -7.91 -28.29 3.66
N ALA A 107 -8.69 -27.23 3.43
CA ALA A 107 -9.74 -27.18 2.41
C ALA A 107 -9.58 -25.97 1.48
N ARG A 108 -9.18 -24.83 2.01
CA ARG A 108 -9.08 -23.55 1.28
C ARG A 108 -8.00 -22.64 1.88
N TYR A 109 -7.61 -21.61 1.12
CA TYR A 109 -6.76 -20.55 1.66
C TYR A 109 -7.60 -19.57 2.47
N VAL A 110 -7.11 -19.25 3.67
CA VAL A 110 -7.77 -18.35 4.62
C VAL A 110 -6.83 -17.19 4.96
N ALA A 111 -7.35 -15.97 4.83
CA ALA A 111 -6.63 -14.74 5.13
C ALA A 111 -7.04 -14.20 6.50
N THR A 112 -6.07 -14.06 7.39
CA THR A 112 -6.25 -13.48 8.73
C THR A 112 -5.64 -12.08 8.76
N PRO A 113 -6.37 -11.02 9.16
CA PRO A 113 -5.84 -9.67 9.18
C PRO A 113 -4.75 -9.49 10.23
N VAL A 114 -3.69 -8.77 9.86
CA VAL A 114 -2.63 -8.36 10.77
C VAL A 114 -2.89 -6.92 11.20
N PHE A 115 -3.27 -6.72 12.45
CA PHE A 115 -3.52 -5.39 13.00
C PHE A 115 -2.25 -4.84 13.66
N LEU A 116 -1.79 -3.70 13.16
CA LEU A 116 -0.63 -3.02 13.71
C LEU A 116 -1.08 -2.11 14.87
N LYS A 117 -0.67 -2.44 16.10
CA LYS A 117 -0.93 -1.59 17.29
C LYS A 117 -0.14 -0.27 17.29
N SER A 118 0.92 -0.19 16.52
CA SER A 118 1.73 0.99 16.20
C SER A 118 2.34 0.76 14.83
N ALA A 119 2.98 1.75 14.22
CA ALA A 119 3.67 1.60 12.94
C ALA A 119 4.89 0.65 13.04
N ASN A 120 4.72 -0.51 13.67
CA ASN A 120 5.76 -1.48 13.92
C ASN A 120 6.03 -2.29 12.66
N LEU A 121 7.14 -1.99 12.00
CA LEU A 121 7.57 -2.65 10.78
C LEU A 121 7.80 -4.16 10.98
N ILE A 122 8.26 -4.58 12.15
CA ILE A 122 8.49 -6.01 12.45
C ILE A 122 7.18 -6.80 12.36
N THR A 123 6.11 -6.27 12.95
CA THR A 123 4.78 -6.90 12.84
C THR A 123 4.25 -6.85 11.41
N ALA A 124 4.53 -5.78 10.66
CA ALA A 124 4.18 -5.71 9.25
C ALA A 124 4.92 -6.77 8.40
N MET A 125 6.17 -7.04 8.70
CA MET A 125 7.00 -8.05 8.02
C MET A 125 6.58 -9.50 8.33
N SER A 126 5.75 -9.74 9.34
CA SER A 126 5.18 -11.07 9.59
C SER A 126 4.02 -11.41 8.63
N ALA A 127 3.46 -10.43 7.93
CA ALA A 127 2.43 -10.64 6.93
C ALA A 127 3.03 -11.21 5.63
N ASN A 128 2.31 -12.08 4.95
CA ASN A 128 2.73 -12.66 3.67
C ASN A 128 1.91 -12.12 2.47
N GLY A 129 0.93 -11.25 2.74
CA GLY A 129 0.12 -10.62 1.70
C GLY A 129 -0.67 -9.43 2.23
N TYR A 130 -1.40 -8.79 1.33
CA TYR A 130 -2.35 -7.74 1.67
C TYR A 130 -3.58 -7.78 0.78
N VAL A 131 -4.65 -7.17 1.25
CA VAL A 131 -5.94 -7.06 0.57
C VAL A 131 -6.24 -5.59 0.30
N ARG A 132 -6.74 -5.27 -0.89
CA ARG A 132 -7.33 -3.97 -1.20
C ARG A 132 -8.81 -3.98 -0.82
N ILE A 133 -9.20 -3.12 0.10
CA ILE A 133 -10.60 -2.86 0.40
C ILE A 133 -10.95 -1.55 -0.28
N SER A 134 -11.97 -1.58 -1.14
CA SER A 134 -12.39 -0.41 -1.93
C SER A 134 -12.79 0.76 -1.02
N LYS A 135 -12.62 1.97 -1.54
CA LYS A 135 -13.08 3.20 -0.88
C LYS A 135 -14.60 3.24 -0.65
N ASP A 136 -15.35 2.42 -1.38
CA ASP A 136 -16.81 2.34 -1.34
C ASP A 136 -17.31 1.19 -0.42
N GLU A 137 -16.36 0.45 0.23
CA GLU A 137 -16.64 -0.66 1.12
C GLU A 137 -16.31 -0.31 2.57
N GLU A 138 -17.18 -0.70 3.50
CA GLU A 138 -16.98 -0.54 4.94
C GLU A 138 -16.08 -1.63 5.55
N GLY A 139 -15.74 -2.64 4.76
CA GLY A 139 -14.91 -3.76 5.17
C GLY A 139 -15.21 -5.04 4.41
N ILE A 140 -14.65 -6.13 4.91
CA ILE A 140 -14.88 -7.50 4.39
C ILE A 140 -15.47 -8.34 5.52
N TYR A 141 -16.55 -9.04 5.25
CA TYR A 141 -17.17 -9.93 6.24
C TYR A 141 -16.43 -11.26 6.36
N LYS A 142 -16.55 -11.89 7.50
CA LYS A 142 -16.07 -13.26 7.73
C LYS A 142 -16.61 -14.20 6.64
N ASP A 143 -15.76 -15.15 6.20
CA ASP A 143 -16.04 -16.14 5.15
C ASP A 143 -16.34 -15.55 3.76
N ALA A 144 -16.26 -14.24 3.56
CA ALA A 144 -16.36 -13.64 2.24
C ALA A 144 -15.12 -13.98 1.40
N PRO A 145 -15.31 -14.23 0.07
CA PRO A 145 -14.20 -14.41 -0.85
C PRO A 145 -13.44 -13.11 -1.03
N LEU A 146 -12.12 -13.20 -1.14
CA LEU A 146 -11.23 -12.04 -1.35
C LEU A 146 -9.99 -12.44 -2.15
N LYS A 147 -9.33 -11.44 -2.73
CA LYS A 147 -8.06 -11.61 -3.44
C LYS A 147 -6.93 -11.02 -2.62
N VAL A 148 -5.96 -11.85 -2.31
CA VAL A 148 -4.72 -11.43 -1.63
C VAL A 148 -3.63 -11.19 -2.65
N ILE A 149 -2.94 -10.08 -2.53
CA ILE A 149 -1.72 -9.77 -3.25
C ILE A 149 -0.55 -10.22 -2.38
N PRO A 150 0.26 -11.20 -2.84
CA PRO A 150 1.41 -11.65 -2.09
C PRO A 150 2.44 -10.53 -1.93
N LEU A 151 3.04 -10.41 -0.74
CA LEU A 151 4.19 -9.56 -0.50
C LEU A 151 5.43 -10.30 -0.99
N GLU A 152 6.15 -9.66 -1.91
CA GLU A 152 7.48 -10.14 -2.34
C GLU A 152 8.49 -9.59 -1.33
N LEU A 153 9.12 -10.47 -0.57
CA LEU A 153 10.24 -10.16 0.32
C LEU A 153 11.57 -10.26 -0.43
#